data_5ce9c11258d1a69b3828616b94486dfc
#
_entry.id   5ce9c11258d1a69b3828616b94486dfc
#
_cell.length_a   1.000
_cell.length_b   1.000
_cell.length_c   1.000
_cell.angle_alpha   90.00
_cell.angle_beta   90.00
_cell.angle_gamma   90.00
#
_symmetry.space_group_name_H-M   'P 1'
#
loop_
_entity.id
_entity.type
_entity.pdbx_description
1 polymer ?
#
loop_
_entity_poly.entity_id
_entity_poly.type
_entity_poly.pdbx_seq_one_letter_code
_entity_poly.pdbx_strand_id
1 'polypeptide(L)'
;MVIALCAAMMVAEIVGGSLFGSLALVADGLHMSTHAGAMLIAALAYTYARRHARDPSFVFGTGKLGDLAGFTSAIVLAMIALLIGYEAVARLLSPVPIHFGEAIPIAVAGLVVNIVSAWLLSGDHHHGHDHHGHHHHNHDHNHDHNHDHNHDHNHDHNHDHNHEHNDEHDAHAPSVAATRDHNLRSAYIHVIADAAVSLLTIVGLLLARAFGWVWMDPLAGIVGALVIANWSYGLMRDTGGVLLDMNADRRLTERVRHALEHDGDTVGDLHVWRVGPGHMSAIVSVTTDDPTRDARFYHGLLRHIGGLSHVTVEVLPAAAGQ
;
A
#
# COMPACT_ATOMS: atom_id res chain seq x y z
N MET A 1 -20.33 -8.29 -11.37
CA MET A 1 -20.10 -8.98 -12.66
C MET A 1 -18.60 -9.21 -12.89
N VAL A 2 -17.74 -8.19 -12.82
CA VAL A 2 -16.27 -8.32 -12.99
C VAL A 2 -15.64 -9.36 -12.06
N ILE A 3 -15.93 -9.31 -10.75
CA ILE A 3 -15.40 -10.26 -9.76
C ILE A 3 -15.72 -11.72 -10.12
N ALA A 4 -16.95 -11.99 -10.55
CA ALA A 4 -17.34 -13.35 -10.93
C ALA A 4 -16.63 -13.82 -12.22
N LEU A 5 -16.39 -12.92 -13.17
CA LEU A 5 -15.66 -13.19 -14.40
C LEU A 5 -14.18 -13.48 -14.11
N CYS A 6 -13.53 -12.66 -13.29
CA CYS A 6 -12.14 -12.88 -12.86
C CYS A 6 -12.00 -14.17 -12.06
N ALA A 7 -12.94 -14.48 -11.15
CA ALA A 7 -12.91 -15.71 -10.38
C ALA A 7 -13.09 -16.96 -11.27
N ALA A 8 -13.99 -16.91 -12.25
CA ALA A 8 -14.17 -18.00 -13.21
C ALA A 8 -12.91 -18.21 -14.07
N MET A 9 -12.28 -17.12 -14.51
CA MET A 9 -11.05 -17.18 -15.32
C MET A 9 -9.88 -17.72 -14.51
N MET A 10 -9.69 -17.25 -13.29
CA MET A 10 -8.69 -17.78 -12.34
C MET A 10 -8.81 -19.31 -12.17
N VAL A 11 -10.03 -19.80 -11.96
CA VAL A 11 -10.26 -21.25 -11.84
C VAL A 11 -9.94 -21.97 -13.16
N ALA A 12 -10.31 -21.40 -14.29
CA ALA A 12 -10.01 -21.97 -15.61
C ALA A 12 -8.50 -22.04 -15.87
N GLU A 13 -7.74 -21.04 -15.49
CA GLU A 13 -6.28 -21.00 -15.61
C GLU A 13 -5.58 -22.02 -14.71
N ILE A 14 -5.96 -22.09 -13.43
CA ILE A 14 -5.39 -23.07 -12.48
C ILE A 14 -5.69 -24.50 -12.93
N VAL A 15 -6.96 -24.79 -13.21
CA VAL A 15 -7.39 -26.13 -13.61
C VAL A 15 -6.84 -26.48 -15.00
N GLY A 16 -6.97 -25.59 -15.98
CA GLY A 16 -6.48 -25.79 -17.33
C GLY A 16 -4.96 -25.92 -17.37
N GLY A 17 -4.22 -25.05 -16.66
CA GLY A 17 -2.77 -25.14 -16.55
C GLY A 17 -2.31 -26.47 -15.94
N SER A 18 -3.00 -26.93 -14.90
CA SER A 18 -2.72 -28.22 -14.25
C SER A 18 -3.02 -29.40 -15.15
N LEU A 19 -4.14 -29.40 -15.87
CA LEU A 19 -4.56 -30.47 -16.78
C LEU A 19 -3.71 -30.52 -18.06
N PHE A 20 -3.36 -29.38 -18.60
CA PHE A 20 -2.65 -29.28 -19.88
C PHE A 20 -1.12 -29.11 -19.73
N GLY A 21 -0.62 -29.17 -18.49
CA GLY A 21 0.81 -29.23 -18.18
C GLY A 21 1.57 -27.90 -18.27
N SER A 22 0.87 -26.73 -18.34
CA SER A 22 1.52 -25.42 -18.35
C SER A 22 1.65 -24.86 -16.94
N LEU A 23 2.90 -24.72 -16.49
CA LEU A 23 3.20 -24.11 -15.19
C LEU A 23 3.03 -22.60 -15.22
N ALA A 24 3.35 -21.95 -16.34
CA ALA A 24 3.17 -20.52 -16.50
C ALA A 24 1.69 -20.13 -16.37
N LEU A 25 0.78 -20.94 -16.93
CA LEU A 25 -0.66 -20.73 -16.82
C LEU A 25 -1.17 -20.96 -15.38
N VAL A 26 -0.65 -21.96 -14.67
CA VAL A 26 -0.95 -22.16 -13.24
C VAL A 26 -0.45 -21.00 -12.41
N ALA A 27 0.76 -20.49 -12.69
CA ALA A 27 1.34 -19.34 -11.99
C ALA A 27 0.51 -18.07 -12.17
N ASP A 28 0.02 -17.82 -13.41
CA ASP A 28 -0.86 -16.68 -13.71
C ASP A 28 -2.19 -16.78 -12.96
N GLY A 29 -2.87 -17.91 -13.00
CA GLY A 29 -4.11 -18.14 -12.26
C GLY A 29 -3.93 -18.06 -10.74
N LEU A 30 -2.81 -18.59 -10.19
CA LEU A 30 -2.50 -18.46 -8.76
C LEU A 30 -2.18 -17.00 -8.39
N HIS A 31 -1.49 -16.25 -9.24
CA HIS A 31 -1.27 -14.82 -9.04
C HIS A 31 -2.61 -14.08 -8.90
N MET A 32 -3.54 -14.29 -9.80
CA MET A 32 -4.89 -13.71 -9.70
C MET A 32 -5.65 -14.18 -8.45
N SER A 33 -5.49 -15.44 -8.03
CA SER A 33 -6.13 -15.96 -6.82
C SER A 33 -5.68 -15.26 -5.55
N THR A 34 -4.43 -14.77 -5.52
CA THR A 34 -3.89 -14.07 -4.35
C THR A 34 -4.59 -12.74 -4.09
N HIS A 35 -5.02 -12.04 -5.15
CA HIS A 35 -5.77 -10.79 -5.02
C HIS A 35 -7.17 -11.04 -4.46
N ALA A 36 -7.88 -12.05 -4.97
CA ALA A 36 -9.19 -12.43 -4.45
C ALA A 36 -9.10 -12.89 -2.98
N GLY A 37 -8.09 -13.69 -2.65
CA GLY A 37 -7.80 -14.16 -1.29
C GLY A 37 -7.47 -13.00 -0.33
N ALA A 38 -6.62 -12.08 -0.75
CA ALA A 38 -6.25 -10.90 0.04
C ALA A 38 -7.48 -10.00 0.32
N MET A 39 -8.33 -9.76 -0.68
CA MET A 39 -9.58 -9.01 -0.51
C MET A 39 -10.53 -9.70 0.47
N LEU A 40 -10.66 -11.03 0.40
CA LEU A 40 -11.48 -11.79 1.31
C LEU A 40 -10.98 -11.68 2.75
N ILE A 41 -9.67 -11.87 2.97
CA ILE A 41 -9.05 -11.76 4.30
C ILE A 41 -9.21 -10.33 4.84
N ALA A 42 -9.02 -9.31 4.00
CA ALA A 42 -9.23 -7.91 4.38
C ALA A 42 -10.70 -7.62 4.75
N ALA A 43 -11.67 -8.13 3.99
CA ALA A 43 -13.09 -7.97 4.29
C ALA A 43 -13.49 -8.66 5.59
N LEU A 44 -12.95 -9.85 5.87
CA LEU A 44 -13.16 -10.57 7.12
C LEU A 44 -12.54 -9.81 8.30
N ALA A 45 -11.31 -9.33 8.15
CA ALA A 45 -10.62 -8.53 9.16
C ALA A 45 -11.37 -7.22 9.46
N TYR A 46 -11.83 -6.51 8.43
CA TYR A 46 -12.63 -5.30 8.58
C TYR A 46 -13.96 -5.59 9.32
N THR A 47 -14.65 -6.65 8.93
CA THR A 47 -15.91 -7.05 9.59
C THR A 47 -15.68 -7.39 11.06
N TYR A 48 -14.61 -8.12 11.34
CA TYR A 48 -14.20 -8.46 12.70
C TYR A 48 -13.83 -7.22 13.51
N ALA A 49 -12.99 -6.35 12.94
CA ALA A 49 -12.58 -5.08 13.55
C ALA A 49 -13.77 -4.22 13.93
N ARG A 50 -14.74 -4.08 13.02
CA ARG A 50 -15.95 -3.29 13.26
C ARG A 50 -16.84 -3.89 14.35
N ARG A 51 -16.96 -5.21 14.42
CA ARG A 51 -17.75 -5.89 15.46
C ARG A 51 -17.13 -5.73 16.84
N HIS A 52 -15.80 -5.67 16.94
CA HIS A 52 -15.05 -5.61 18.20
C HIS A 52 -14.45 -4.22 18.47
N ALA A 53 -14.89 -3.18 17.77
CA ALA A 53 -14.36 -1.82 17.91
C ALA A 53 -14.50 -1.23 19.32
N ARG A 54 -15.42 -1.76 20.15
CA ARG A 54 -15.65 -1.34 21.53
C ARG A 54 -15.22 -2.39 22.56
N ASP A 55 -14.56 -3.45 22.14
CA ASP A 55 -14.09 -4.49 23.05
C ASP A 55 -12.88 -3.98 23.84
N PRO A 56 -12.96 -3.94 25.18
CA PRO A 56 -11.87 -3.45 26.04
C PRO A 56 -10.59 -4.27 25.97
N SER A 57 -10.62 -5.47 25.38
CA SER A 57 -9.43 -6.28 25.12
C SER A 57 -8.46 -5.61 24.13
N PHE A 58 -8.96 -4.72 23.26
CA PHE A 58 -8.16 -3.95 22.31
C PHE A 58 -7.83 -2.57 22.88
N VAL A 59 -6.73 -2.47 23.62
CA VAL A 59 -6.31 -1.25 24.34
C VAL A 59 -6.20 -0.02 23.41
N PHE A 60 -5.63 -0.18 22.22
CA PHE A 60 -5.52 0.87 21.19
C PHE A 60 -6.53 0.70 20.05
N GLY A 61 -7.62 -0.06 20.28
CA GLY A 61 -8.63 -0.35 19.27
C GLY A 61 -8.20 -1.41 18.27
N THR A 62 -9.07 -1.63 17.28
CA THR A 62 -8.94 -2.69 16.28
C THR A 62 -8.25 -2.26 14.99
N GLY A 63 -7.60 -1.08 14.98
CA GLY A 63 -7.04 -0.46 13.77
C GLY A 63 -5.94 -1.29 13.08
N LYS A 64 -5.17 -2.08 13.82
CA LYS A 64 -4.10 -2.95 13.29
C LYS A 64 -4.57 -4.27 12.70
N LEU A 65 -5.85 -4.63 12.83
CA LEU A 65 -6.37 -5.89 12.27
C LEU A 65 -6.30 -5.93 10.74
N GLY A 66 -6.38 -4.77 10.08
CA GLY A 66 -6.14 -4.67 8.64
C GLY A 66 -4.69 -4.99 8.25
N ASP A 67 -3.74 -4.49 9.03
CA ASP A 67 -2.31 -4.76 8.81
C ASP A 67 -1.98 -6.23 9.11
N LEU A 68 -2.62 -6.85 10.12
CA LEU A 68 -2.49 -8.29 10.39
C LEU A 68 -3.03 -9.13 9.24
N ALA A 69 -4.17 -8.74 8.66
CA ALA A 69 -4.73 -9.39 7.47
C ALA A 69 -3.79 -9.28 6.27
N GLY A 70 -3.21 -8.11 6.04
CA GLY A 70 -2.21 -7.88 4.98
C GLY A 70 -0.96 -8.74 5.18
N PHE A 71 -0.44 -8.81 6.41
CA PHE A 71 0.71 -9.65 6.75
C PHE A 71 0.43 -11.14 6.52
N THR A 72 -0.75 -11.61 6.93
CA THR A 72 -1.17 -13.00 6.70
C THR A 72 -1.28 -13.31 5.21
N SER A 73 -1.88 -12.40 4.43
CA SER A 73 -1.96 -12.53 2.97
C SER A 73 -0.58 -12.60 2.33
N ALA A 74 0.37 -11.77 2.80
CA ALA A 74 1.75 -11.77 2.31
C ALA A 74 2.46 -13.11 2.56
N ILE A 75 2.25 -13.73 3.72
CA ILE A 75 2.81 -15.07 4.00
C ILE A 75 2.24 -16.11 3.03
N VAL A 76 0.93 -16.08 2.75
CA VAL A 76 0.30 -17.00 1.79
C VAL A 76 0.87 -16.80 0.39
N LEU A 77 1.04 -15.55 -0.05
CA LEU A 77 1.70 -15.20 -1.32
C LEU A 77 3.13 -15.75 -1.40
N ALA A 78 3.92 -15.57 -0.35
CA ALA A 78 5.28 -16.08 -0.28
C ALA A 78 5.33 -17.63 -0.43
N MET A 79 4.41 -18.32 0.23
CA MET A 79 4.32 -19.78 0.13
C MET A 79 3.95 -20.22 -1.29
N ILE A 80 3.00 -19.54 -1.94
CA ILE A 80 2.63 -19.80 -3.34
C ILE A 80 3.82 -19.57 -4.27
N ALA A 81 4.54 -18.46 -4.11
CA ALA A 81 5.74 -18.17 -4.90
C ALA A 81 6.81 -19.25 -4.74
N LEU A 82 7.05 -19.73 -3.53
CA LEU A 82 7.98 -20.83 -3.27
C LEU A 82 7.55 -22.13 -3.93
N LEU A 83 6.27 -22.47 -3.88
CA LEU A 83 5.72 -23.68 -4.53
C LEU A 83 5.86 -23.60 -6.05
N ILE A 84 5.51 -22.47 -6.67
CA ILE A 84 5.67 -22.26 -8.11
C ILE A 84 7.14 -22.33 -8.49
N GLY A 85 8.02 -21.67 -7.73
CA GLY A 85 9.46 -21.71 -7.98
C GLY A 85 10.05 -23.12 -7.88
N TYR A 86 9.66 -23.89 -6.86
CA TYR A 86 10.06 -25.28 -6.70
C TYR A 86 9.62 -26.15 -7.89
N GLU A 87 8.34 -26.07 -8.26
CA GLU A 87 7.78 -26.81 -9.39
C GLU A 87 8.44 -26.41 -10.71
N ALA A 88 8.73 -25.14 -10.91
CA ALA A 88 9.42 -24.65 -12.10
C ALA A 88 10.83 -25.23 -12.24
N VAL A 89 11.58 -25.27 -11.15
CA VAL A 89 12.91 -25.89 -11.13
C VAL A 89 12.81 -27.41 -11.38
N ALA A 90 11.85 -28.08 -10.77
CA ALA A 90 11.61 -29.50 -10.99
C ALA A 90 11.29 -29.82 -12.47
N ARG A 91 10.47 -28.97 -13.13
CA ARG A 91 10.13 -29.12 -14.56
C ARG A 91 11.28 -28.78 -15.52
N LEU A 92 12.20 -27.91 -15.11
CA LEU A 92 13.46 -27.72 -15.88
C LEU A 92 14.32 -28.97 -15.89
N LEU A 93 14.35 -29.71 -14.77
CA LEU A 93 15.12 -30.94 -14.64
C LEU A 93 14.41 -32.16 -15.24
N SER A 94 13.07 -32.17 -15.15
CA SER A 94 12.20 -33.25 -15.64
C SER A 94 11.02 -32.68 -16.42
N PRO A 95 11.21 -32.37 -17.73
CA PRO A 95 10.18 -31.72 -18.53
C PRO A 95 8.88 -32.50 -18.60
N VAL A 96 7.77 -31.82 -18.43
CA VAL A 96 6.41 -32.40 -18.57
C VAL A 96 5.85 -32.02 -19.93
N PRO A 97 5.15 -32.92 -20.65
CA PRO A 97 4.54 -32.56 -21.92
C PRO A 97 3.45 -31.52 -21.74
N ILE A 98 3.45 -30.48 -22.60
CA ILE A 98 2.47 -29.40 -22.58
C ILE A 98 1.51 -29.54 -23.75
N HIS A 99 0.21 -29.45 -23.46
CA HIS A 99 -0.85 -29.45 -24.46
C HIS A 99 -1.12 -28.02 -24.93
N PHE A 100 -0.29 -27.52 -25.87
CA PHE A 100 -0.34 -26.14 -26.35
C PHE A 100 -1.68 -25.75 -26.98
N GLY A 101 -2.38 -26.72 -27.60
CA GLY A 101 -3.66 -26.48 -28.27
C GLY A 101 -4.74 -25.96 -27.32
N GLU A 102 -4.71 -26.43 -26.10
CA GLU A 102 -5.67 -26.11 -25.04
C GLU A 102 -5.15 -25.00 -24.10
N ALA A 103 -3.84 -24.99 -23.78
CA ALA A 103 -3.25 -24.04 -22.87
C ALA A 103 -3.24 -22.60 -23.42
N ILE A 104 -2.88 -22.41 -24.71
CA ILE A 104 -2.80 -21.08 -25.32
C ILE A 104 -4.16 -20.37 -25.37
N PRO A 105 -5.27 -21.00 -25.81
CA PRO A 105 -6.59 -20.36 -25.77
C PRO A 105 -7.01 -19.89 -24.37
N ILE A 106 -6.70 -20.66 -23.33
CA ILE A 106 -7.01 -20.30 -21.94
C ILE A 106 -6.19 -19.07 -21.52
N ALA A 107 -4.89 -19.05 -21.80
CA ALA A 107 -4.02 -17.90 -21.52
C ALA A 107 -4.49 -16.63 -22.24
N VAL A 108 -4.90 -16.74 -23.51
CA VAL A 108 -5.45 -15.64 -24.30
C VAL A 108 -6.78 -15.16 -23.71
N ALA A 109 -7.65 -16.06 -23.28
CA ALA A 109 -8.90 -15.70 -22.62
C ALA A 109 -8.64 -14.97 -21.30
N GLY A 110 -7.63 -15.39 -20.51
CA GLY A 110 -7.19 -14.69 -19.29
C GLY A 110 -6.75 -13.26 -19.56
N LEU A 111 -5.88 -13.06 -20.53
CA LEU A 111 -5.44 -11.72 -20.93
C LEU A 111 -6.62 -10.83 -21.36
N VAL A 112 -7.55 -11.35 -22.15
CA VAL A 112 -8.75 -10.61 -22.57
C VAL A 112 -9.61 -10.23 -21.38
N VAL A 113 -9.82 -11.16 -20.44
CA VAL A 113 -10.59 -10.89 -19.20
C VAL A 113 -9.89 -9.80 -18.38
N ASN A 114 -8.56 -9.84 -18.23
CA ASN A 114 -7.81 -8.82 -17.50
C ASN A 114 -7.95 -7.44 -18.16
N ILE A 115 -7.82 -7.34 -19.50
CA ILE A 115 -7.98 -6.09 -20.24
C ILE A 115 -9.41 -5.57 -20.13
N VAL A 116 -10.42 -6.41 -20.30
CA VAL A 116 -11.85 -6.04 -20.18
C VAL A 116 -12.18 -5.59 -18.76
N SER A 117 -11.66 -6.29 -17.77
CA SER A 117 -11.84 -5.91 -16.35
C SER A 117 -11.22 -4.55 -16.05
N ALA A 118 -10.02 -4.28 -16.58
CA ALA A 118 -9.37 -2.97 -16.50
C ALA A 118 -10.20 -1.86 -17.14
N TRP A 119 -10.70 -2.12 -18.34
CA TRP A 119 -11.51 -1.15 -19.08
C TRP A 119 -12.85 -0.87 -18.36
N LEU A 120 -13.51 -1.89 -17.82
CA LEU A 120 -14.73 -1.74 -17.04
C LEU A 120 -14.50 -0.95 -15.74
N LEU A 121 -13.36 -1.17 -15.06
CA LEU A 121 -13.01 -0.39 -13.87
C LEU A 121 -12.64 1.06 -14.21
N SER A 122 -12.05 1.32 -15.37
CA SER A 122 -11.71 2.66 -15.82
C SER A 122 -12.94 3.47 -16.30
N GLY A 123 -14.01 2.79 -16.73
CA GLY A 123 -15.24 3.39 -17.25
C GLY A 123 -16.29 3.77 -16.20
N ASP A 124 -16.18 3.28 -14.97
CA ASP A 124 -17.20 3.46 -13.94
C ASP A 124 -16.88 4.65 -13.01
N HIS A 125 -17.08 5.86 -13.51
CA HIS A 125 -16.94 7.11 -12.73
C HIS A 125 -18.10 7.39 -11.76
N HIS A 126 -19.03 6.47 -11.57
CA HIS A 126 -20.16 6.62 -10.65
C HIS A 126 -20.45 5.29 -9.93
N HIS A 127 -19.83 5.03 -8.80
CA HIS A 127 -20.39 4.40 -7.60
C HIS A 127 -19.22 4.03 -6.67
N GLY A 128 -19.23 4.66 -5.47
CA GLY A 128 -18.20 4.45 -4.46
C GLY A 128 -18.24 3.04 -3.88
N HIS A 129 -17.11 2.38 -3.97
CA HIS A 129 -16.75 1.31 -3.07
C HIS A 129 -15.40 1.67 -2.46
N ASP A 130 -15.42 1.91 -1.16
CA ASP A 130 -14.23 2.14 -0.35
C ASP A 130 -13.36 0.88 -0.36
N HIS A 131 -12.35 0.85 -1.22
CA HIS A 131 -11.30 -0.15 -1.17
C HIS A 131 -10.11 0.43 -0.42
N HIS A 132 -9.79 -0.20 0.70
CA HIS A 132 -8.65 0.13 1.54
C HIS A 132 -7.36 0.11 0.73
N GLY A 133 -6.75 1.31 0.60
CA GLY A 133 -5.53 1.51 -0.14
C GLY A 133 -4.32 0.94 0.61
N HIS A 134 -3.57 0.08 -0.06
CA HIS A 134 -2.22 -0.25 0.35
C HIS A 134 -1.31 0.94 0.02
N HIS A 135 -0.70 1.53 1.05
CA HIS A 135 0.26 2.62 0.90
C HIS A 135 1.57 2.08 0.34
N HIS A 136 1.84 2.35 -0.93
CA HIS A 136 3.18 2.23 -1.48
C HIS A 136 3.92 3.56 -1.30
N HIS A 137 5.04 3.52 -0.59
CA HIS A 137 5.95 4.66 -0.47
C HIS A 137 6.60 4.95 -1.81
N ASN A 138 6.39 6.18 -2.30
CA ASN A 138 7.00 6.71 -3.51
C ASN A 138 8.35 7.33 -3.16
N HIS A 139 9.40 6.96 -3.89
CA HIS A 139 10.67 7.68 -3.89
C HIS A 139 10.51 8.90 -4.81
N ASP A 140 10.52 10.10 -4.22
CA ASP A 140 10.55 11.36 -4.93
C ASP A 140 11.92 11.59 -5.57
N HIS A 141 11.96 11.65 -6.91
CA HIS A 141 13.04 12.30 -7.64
C HIS A 141 12.64 13.75 -7.91
N ASN A 142 13.29 14.66 -7.20
CA ASN A 142 13.16 16.10 -7.36
C ASN A 142 13.88 16.54 -8.65
N HIS A 143 13.16 17.08 -9.62
CA HIS A 143 13.73 17.84 -10.73
C HIS A 143 13.25 19.28 -10.64
N ASP A 144 14.15 20.15 -10.17
CA ASP A 144 13.99 21.59 -10.22
C ASP A 144 14.07 22.07 -11.68
N HIS A 145 13.01 22.68 -12.18
CA HIS A 145 13.04 23.54 -13.35
C HIS A 145 12.61 24.96 -12.95
N ASN A 146 13.62 25.83 -12.88
CA ASN A 146 13.50 27.25 -12.70
C ASN A 146 13.15 27.90 -14.05
N HIS A 147 12.04 28.59 -14.17
CA HIS A 147 11.74 29.51 -15.27
C HIS A 147 11.31 30.87 -14.73
N ASP A 148 12.24 31.82 -14.79
CA ASP A 148 11.99 33.24 -14.62
C ASP A 148 11.20 33.78 -15.80
N HIS A 149 10.05 34.39 -15.55
CA HIS A 149 9.44 35.37 -16.48
C HIS A 149 9.04 36.62 -15.70
N ASN A 150 9.82 37.68 -15.98
CA ASN A 150 9.63 39.04 -15.55
C ASN A 150 8.63 39.73 -16.52
N HIS A 151 7.54 40.27 -16.03
CA HIS A 151 6.73 41.27 -16.73
C HIS A 151 6.23 42.32 -15.75
N ASP A 152 6.85 43.52 -15.87
CA ASP A 152 6.38 44.78 -15.31
C ASP A 152 5.07 45.22 -15.99
N HIS A 153 4.05 45.50 -15.21
CA HIS A 153 3.01 46.47 -15.55
C HIS A 153 2.52 47.21 -14.29
N ASN A 154 2.85 48.48 -14.26
CA ASN A 154 2.45 49.52 -13.34
C ASN A 154 1.05 50.01 -13.67
N HIS A 155 0.07 49.92 -12.75
CA HIS A 155 -1.13 50.77 -12.75
C HIS A 155 -1.59 51.03 -11.32
N ASP A 156 -1.44 52.31 -10.91
CA ASP A 156 -2.03 52.91 -9.72
C ASP A 156 -3.58 52.91 -9.83
N HIS A 157 -4.29 52.36 -8.86
CA HIS A 157 -5.61 52.83 -8.43
C HIS A 157 -5.80 52.59 -6.93
N ASN A 158 -5.87 53.70 -6.22
CA ASN A 158 -6.17 53.86 -4.83
C ASN A 158 -7.68 53.65 -4.59
N HIS A 159 -8.08 52.65 -3.79
CA HIS A 159 -9.40 52.62 -3.16
C HIS A 159 -9.27 51.95 -1.78
N ASP A 160 -9.42 52.79 -0.75
CA ASP A 160 -9.62 52.36 0.62
C ASP A 160 -10.92 51.56 0.77
N HIS A 161 -10.81 50.31 1.15
CA HIS A 161 -11.88 49.59 1.84
C HIS A 161 -11.29 48.74 2.96
N ASN A 162 -11.56 49.17 4.17
CA ASN A 162 -11.31 48.48 5.41
C ASN A 162 -12.21 47.25 5.47
N HIS A 163 -11.68 46.06 5.30
CA HIS A 163 -12.31 44.80 5.65
C HIS A 163 -11.41 44.06 6.60
N GLU A 164 -11.85 43.93 7.83
CA GLU A 164 -11.30 43.01 8.80
C GLU A 164 -11.47 41.58 8.25
N HIS A 165 -10.41 40.98 7.77
CA HIS A 165 -10.36 39.56 7.46
C HIS A 165 -9.90 38.82 8.69
N ASN A 166 -10.84 38.10 9.32
CA ASN A 166 -10.54 37.00 10.19
C ASN A 166 -9.90 35.89 9.34
N ASP A 167 -8.58 35.77 9.38
CA ASP A 167 -7.85 34.65 8.81
C ASP A 167 -8.04 33.43 9.73
N GLU A 168 -9.16 32.74 9.56
CA GLU A 168 -9.26 31.34 9.93
C GLU A 168 -8.38 30.54 8.95
N HIS A 169 -7.15 30.23 9.36
CA HIS A 169 -6.31 29.26 8.66
C HIS A 169 -6.96 27.88 8.76
N ASP A 170 -7.82 27.57 7.79
CA ASP A 170 -8.25 26.21 7.50
C ASP A 170 -6.99 25.36 7.22
N ALA A 171 -6.66 24.52 8.20
CA ALA A 171 -5.72 23.43 8.01
C ALA A 171 -6.30 22.51 6.92
N HIS A 172 -5.85 22.68 5.68
CA HIS A 172 -6.22 21.82 4.57
C HIS A 172 -5.82 20.37 4.91
N ALA A 173 -6.80 19.59 5.37
CA ALA A 173 -6.72 18.14 5.26
C ALA A 173 -6.39 17.80 3.80
N PRO A 174 -5.50 16.82 3.52
CA PRO A 174 -5.17 16.45 2.14
C PRO A 174 -6.46 16.20 1.38
N SER A 175 -6.65 16.92 0.28
CA SER A 175 -7.91 16.91 -0.44
C SER A 175 -8.24 15.46 -0.83
N VAL A 176 -9.48 15.05 -0.63
CA VAL A 176 -10.02 13.73 -1.00
C VAL A 176 -9.70 13.40 -2.48
N ALA A 177 -9.50 14.40 -3.33
CA ALA A 177 -9.06 14.30 -4.70
C ALA A 177 -7.62 13.74 -4.82
N ALA A 178 -6.64 14.22 -4.03
CA ALA A 178 -5.26 13.75 -4.09
C ALA A 178 -5.10 12.29 -3.66
N THR A 179 -5.84 11.87 -2.64
CA THR A 179 -5.89 10.44 -2.20
C THR A 179 -6.56 9.55 -3.26
N ARG A 180 -7.53 10.08 -3.99
CA ARG A 180 -8.24 9.35 -5.05
C ARG A 180 -7.37 9.11 -6.28
N ASP A 181 -6.56 10.10 -6.68
CA ASP A 181 -5.63 9.98 -7.81
C ASP A 181 -4.51 8.97 -7.53
N HIS A 182 -4.00 8.89 -6.31
CA HIS A 182 -2.99 7.91 -5.93
C HIS A 182 -3.55 6.47 -5.95
N ASN A 183 -4.78 6.25 -5.51
CA ASN A 183 -5.44 4.94 -5.55
C ASN A 183 -5.71 4.46 -6.98
N LEU A 184 -6.16 5.36 -7.87
CA LEU A 184 -6.39 5.04 -9.29
C LEU A 184 -5.09 4.68 -10.00
N ARG A 185 -4.02 5.44 -9.75
CA ARG A 185 -2.69 5.16 -10.33
C ARG A 185 -2.14 3.81 -9.86
N SER A 186 -2.30 3.47 -8.58
CA SER A 186 -1.88 2.18 -8.03
C SER A 186 -2.65 1.01 -8.66
N ALA A 187 -3.99 1.13 -8.76
CA ALA A 187 -4.82 0.13 -9.41
C ALA A 187 -4.46 -0.05 -10.90
N TYR A 188 -4.18 1.05 -11.62
CA TYR A 188 -3.78 1.01 -13.03
C TYR A 188 -2.42 0.32 -13.23
N ILE A 189 -1.42 0.63 -12.41
CA ILE A 189 -0.10 -0.01 -12.45
C ILE A 189 -0.23 -1.52 -12.18
N HIS A 190 -1.09 -1.89 -11.24
CA HIS A 190 -1.35 -3.28 -10.91
C HIS A 190 -1.94 -4.05 -12.10
N VAL A 191 -2.97 -3.49 -12.75
CA VAL A 191 -3.60 -4.12 -13.93
C VAL A 191 -2.64 -4.25 -15.10
N ILE A 192 -1.75 -3.25 -15.32
CA ILE A 192 -0.70 -3.35 -16.35
C ILE A 192 0.28 -4.48 -16.01
N ALA A 193 0.64 -4.64 -14.74
CA ALA A 193 1.53 -5.71 -14.31
C ALA A 193 0.90 -7.09 -14.54
N ASP A 194 -0.40 -7.27 -14.22
CA ASP A 194 -1.12 -8.51 -14.48
C ASP A 194 -1.19 -8.82 -15.98
N ALA A 195 -1.52 -7.83 -16.82
CA ALA A 195 -1.51 -8.00 -18.27
C ALA A 195 -0.13 -8.35 -18.82
N ALA A 196 0.96 -7.80 -18.24
CA ALA A 196 2.33 -8.12 -18.64
C ALA A 196 2.71 -9.56 -18.27
N VAL A 197 2.28 -10.07 -17.12
CA VAL A 197 2.51 -11.48 -16.72
C VAL A 197 1.74 -12.43 -17.63
N SER A 198 0.47 -12.14 -17.91
CA SER A 198 -0.35 -12.95 -18.85
C SER A 198 0.23 -12.93 -20.27
N LEU A 199 0.73 -11.77 -20.73
CA LEU A 199 1.41 -11.67 -22.04
C LEU A 199 2.72 -12.49 -22.06
N LEU A 200 3.50 -12.46 -21.00
CA LEU A 200 4.73 -13.26 -20.88
C LEU A 200 4.41 -14.75 -20.95
N THR A 201 3.35 -15.21 -20.29
CA THR A 201 2.84 -16.58 -20.33
C THR A 201 2.49 -17.00 -21.77
N ILE A 202 1.73 -16.16 -22.50
CA ILE A 202 1.35 -16.41 -23.90
C ILE A 202 2.58 -16.49 -24.80
N VAL A 203 3.49 -15.52 -24.69
CA VAL A 203 4.73 -15.50 -25.48
C VAL A 203 5.58 -16.74 -25.20
N GLY A 204 5.72 -17.12 -23.93
CA GLY A 204 6.44 -18.33 -23.52
C GLY A 204 5.85 -19.60 -24.15
N LEU A 205 4.52 -19.77 -24.09
CA LEU A 205 3.80 -20.91 -24.70
C LEU A 205 3.91 -20.94 -26.22
N LEU A 206 3.83 -19.77 -26.88
CA LEU A 206 3.99 -19.67 -28.35
C LEU A 206 5.41 -20.02 -28.80
N LEU A 207 6.43 -19.55 -28.10
CA LEU A 207 7.83 -19.89 -28.37
C LEU A 207 8.09 -21.37 -28.11
N ALA A 208 7.57 -21.93 -27.03
CA ALA A 208 7.66 -23.34 -26.73
C ALA A 208 7.01 -24.19 -27.84
N ARG A 209 5.84 -23.80 -28.36
CA ARG A 209 5.14 -24.47 -29.45
C ARG A 209 5.89 -24.36 -30.79
N ALA A 210 6.38 -23.14 -31.12
CA ALA A 210 6.98 -22.86 -32.44
C ALA A 210 8.39 -23.46 -32.60
N PHE A 211 9.19 -23.41 -31.54
CA PHE A 211 10.61 -23.80 -31.58
C PHE A 211 10.91 -25.09 -30.79
N GLY A 212 9.92 -25.70 -30.15
CA GLY A 212 10.11 -26.82 -29.25
C GLY A 212 10.84 -26.48 -27.95
N TRP A 213 10.88 -25.19 -27.55
CA TRP A 213 11.57 -24.70 -26.36
C TRP A 213 10.69 -24.90 -25.11
N VAL A 214 10.45 -26.18 -24.76
CA VAL A 214 9.59 -26.54 -23.61
C VAL A 214 10.06 -25.92 -22.27
N TRP A 215 11.34 -25.56 -22.17
CA TRP A 215 11.92 -24.88 -20.99
C TRP A 215 11.42 -23.43 -20.80
N MET A 216 10.79 -22.83 -21.81
CA MET A 216 10.25 -21.47 -21.75
C MET A 216 9.07 -21.37 -20.78
N ASP A 217 8.22 -22.40 -20.68
CA ASP A 217 7.09 -22.42 -19.75
C ASP A 217 7.54 -22.42 -18.26
N PRO A 218 8.43 -23.33 -17.81
CA PRO A 218 9.01 -23.24 -16.47
C PRO A 218 9.76 -21.92 -16.22
N LEU A 219 10.46 -21.39 -17.23
CA LEU A 219 11.15 -20.10 -17.09
C LEU A 219 10.16 -18.95 -16.84
N ALA A 220 9.05 -18.91 -17.58
CA ALA A 220 7.97 -17.94 -17.33
C ALA A 220 7.37 -18.13 -15.92
N GLY A 221 7.22 -19.38 -15.46
CA GLY A 221 6.81 -19.70 -14.08
C GLY A 221 7.80 -19.17 -13.03
N ILE A 222 9.12 -19.27 -13.27
CA ILE A 222 10.15 -18.69 -12.37
C ILE A 222 10.01 -17.17 -12.32
N VAL A 223 9.87 -16.50 -13.47
CA VAL A 223 9.69 -15.05 -13.52
C VAL A 223 8.43 -14.64 -12.75
N GLY A 224 7.30 -15.32 -12.94
CA GLY A 224 6.07 -15.10 -12.17
C GLY A 224 6.28 -15.30 -10.67
N ALA A 225 6.96 -16.38 -10.27
CA ALA A 225 7.28 -16.64 -8.86
C ALA A 225 8.14 -15.53 -8.24
N LEU A 226 9.14 -15.02 -8.96
CA LEU A 226 9.99 -13.93 -8.48
C LEU A 226 9.22 -12.60 -8.32
N VAL A 227 8.31 -12.31 -9.24
CA VAL A 227 7.42 -11.13 -9.13
C VAL A 227 6.53 -11.25 -7.91
N ILE A 228 5.86 -12.39 -7.70
CA ILE A 228 5.02 -12.64 -6.54
C ILE A 228 5.85 -12.56 -5.24
N ALA A 229 7.04 -13.17 -5.21
CA ALA A 229 7.92 -13.15 -4.04
C ALA A 229 8.36 -11.72 -3.67
N ASN A 230 8.70 -10.90 -4.67
CA ASN A 230 9.09 -9.51 -4.44
C ASN A 230 7.93 -8.68 -3.85
N TRP A 231 6.72 -8.83 -4.37
CA TRP A 231 5.54 -8.16 -3.84
C TRP A 231 5.16 -8.64 -2.43
N SER A 232 5.22 -9.95 -2.22
CA SER A 232 5.01 -10.55 -0.90
C SER A 232 6.00 -9.99 0.13
N TYR A 233 7.28 -9.89 -0.23
CA TYR A 233 8.30 -9.32 0.65
C TYR A 233 8.01 -7.84 1.00
N GLY A 234 7.65 -7.02 0.01
CA GLY A 234 7.26 -5.63 0.24
C GLY A 234 6.07 -5.51 1.19
N LEU A 235 4.98 -6.24 0.92
CA LEU A 235 3.79 -6.24 1.75
C LEU A 235 4.06 -6.74 3.18
N MET A 236 4.86 -7.79 3.31
CA MET A 236 5.26 -8.35 4.62
C MET A 236 6.09 -7.35 5.44
N ARG A 237 7.02 -6.64 4.80
CA ARG A 237 7.84 -5.60 5.42
C ARG A 237 6.98 -4.43 5.90
N ASP A 238 6.08 -3.94 5.07
CA ASP A 238 5.26 -2.76 5.36
C ASP A 238 4.25 -3.04 6.48
N THR A 239 3.49 -4.14 6.36
CA THR A 239 2.49 -4.53 7.37
C THR A 239 3.16 -5.04 8.65
N GLY A 240 4.25 -5.79 8.54
CA GLY A 240 5.06 -6.24 9.68
C GLY A 240 5.65 -5.07 10.46
N GLY A 241 6.13 -4.03 9.77
CA GLY A 241 6.61 -2.81 10.41
C GLY A 241 5.54 -2.15 11.29
N VAL A 242 4.29 -2.07 10.81
CA VAL A 242 3.18 -1.53 11.59
C VAL A 242 2.84 -2.41 12.80
N LEU A 243 2.87 -3.75 12.62
CA LEU A 243 2.58 -4.69 13.71
C LEU A 243 3.66 -4.66 14.81
N LEU A 244 4.90 -4.38 14.44
CA LEU A 244 6.04 -4.26 15.35
C LEU A 244 6.24 -2.84 15.89
N ASP A 245 5.29 -1.94 15.69
CA ASP A 245 5.34 -0.54 16.14
C ASP A 245 6.57 0.23 15.62
N MET A 246 7.09 -0.15 14.45
CA MET A 246 8.17 0.59 13.82
C MET A 246 7.71 2.00 13.44
N ASN A 247 8.61 2.97 13.59
CA ASN A 247 8.34 4.34 13.19
C ASN A 247 8.16 4.45 11.67
N ALA A 248 6.91 4.58 11.24
CA ALA A 248 6.55 4.66 9.83
C ALA A 248 6.71 6.08 9.24
N ASP A 249 6.70 7.13 10.09
CA ASP A 249 6.72 8.53 9.66
C ASP A 249 7.77 9.36 10.41
N ARG A 250 9.00 9.36 9.87
CA ARG A 250 10.10 10.16 10.42
C ARG A 250 9.80 11.66 10.37
N ARG A 251 9.07 12.14 9.33
CA ARG A 251 8.71 13.55 9.20
C ARG A 251 7.76 13.99 10.32
N LEU A 252 6.81 13.12 10.67
CA LEU A 252 5.93 13.36 11.81
C LEU A 252 6.73 13.44 13.12
N THR A 253 7.64 12.49 13.33
CA THR A 253 8.50 12.46 14.53
C THR A 253 9.35 13.74 14.64
N GLU A 254 9.94 14.20 13.54
CA GLU A 254 10.69 15.46 13.52
C GLU A 254 9.80 16.68 13.78
N ARG A 255 8.60 16.74 13.23
CA ARG A 255 7.63 17.81 13.52
C ARG A 255 7.23 17.83 15.00
N VAL A 256 6.99 16.66 15.59
CA VAL A 256 6.67 16.53 17.01
C VAL A 256 7.86 17.02 17.85
N ARG A 257 9.08 16.58 17.56
CA ARG A 257 10.30 17.01 18.24
C ARG A 257 10.48 18.52 18.15
N HIS A 258 10.42 19.07 16.95
CA HIS A 258 10.58 20.51 16.71
C HIS A 258 9.53 21.37 17.43
N ALA A 259 8.29 20.87 17.53
CA ALA A 259 7.22 21.58 18.24
C ALA A 259 7.44 21.60 19.77
N LEU A 260 8.13 20.60 20.30
CA LEU A 260 8.38 20.44 21.73
C LEU A 260 9.71 21.05 22.19
N GLU A 261 10.74 21.05 21.35
CA GLU A 261 12.05 21.68 21.60
C GLU A 261 11.96 23.18 21.34
N HIS A 262 11.20 23.89 22.19
CA HIS A 262 10.98 25.33 22.11
C HIS A 262 11.50 26.00 23.38
N ASP A 263 12.15 27.17 23.24
CA ASP A 263 12.59 28.01 24.35
C ASP A 263 13.42 27.32 25.44
N GLY A 264 14.33 26.43 25.05
CA GLY A 264 15.26 25.75 25.95
C GLY A 264 14.77 24.40 26.47
N ASP A 265 13.55 23.97 26.12
CA ASP A 265 13.06 22.64 26.44
C ASP A 265 13.76 21.58 25.61
N THR A 266 13.98 20.39 26.18
CA THR A 266 14.64 19.28 25.51
C THR A 266 13.79 18.01 25.52
N VAL A 267 13.71 17.33 24.38
CA VAL A 267 13.02 16.05 24.25
C VAL A 267 14.00 14.92 24.60
N GLY A 268 13.80 14.30 25.77
CA GLY A 268 14.63 13.21 26.28
C GLY A 268 14.27 11.87 25.64
N ASP A 269 12.96 11.61 25.48
CA ASP A 269 12.45 10.39 24.86
C ASP A 269 11.27 10.71 23.93
N LEU A 270 11.19 10.03 22.78
CA LEU A 270 10.13 10.24 21.79
C LEU A 270 9.87 8.96 21.02
N HIS A 271 8.70 8.38 21.23
CA HIS A 271 8.18 7.24 20.49
C HIS A 271 6.95 7.66 19.69
N VAL A 272 6.95 7.37 18.38
CA VAL A 272 5.83 7.63 17.50
C VAL A 272 5.54 6.36 16.71
N TRP A 273 4.30 5.84 16.79
CA TRP A 273 3.91 4.61 16.10
C TRP A 273 2.48 4.68 15.59
N ARG A 274 2.14 3.81 14.65
CA ARG A 274 0.81 3.73 14.07
C ARG A 274 -0.09 2.80 14.87
N VAL A 275 -1.29 3.26 15.21
CA VAL A 275 -2.33 2.47 15.92
C VAL A 275 -3.48 2.07 15.01
N GLY A 276 -3.60 2.72 13.85
CA GLY A 276 -4.62 2.40 12.85
C GLY A 276 -4.47 3.27 11.60
N PRO A 277 -5.28 3.05 10.56
CA PRO A 277 -5.25 3.86 9.34
C PRO A 277 -5.48 5.34 9.64
N GLY A 278 -4.48 6.19 9.36
CA GLY A 278 -4.54 7.63 9.63
C GLY A 278 -4.41 8.02 11.10
N HIS A 279 -4.18 7.07 12.03
CA HIS A 279 -4.08 7.31 13.45
C HIS A 279 -2.70 6.94 13.99
N MET A 280 -1.98 7.95 14.49
CA MET A 280 -0.67 7.79 15.13
C MET A 280 -0.79 8.03 16.64
N SER A 281 0.06 7.37 17.40
CA SER A 281 0.24 7.57 18.83
C SER A 281 1.63 8.12 19.10
N ALA A 282 1.78 8.93 20.15
CA ALA A 282 3.07 9.41 20.62
C ALA A 282 3.20 9.31 22.14
N ILE A 283 4.38 8.90 22.60
CA ILE A 283 4.84 9.02 23.98
C ILE A 283 6.06 9.92 23.95
N VAL A 284 6.05 10.94 24.80
CA VAL A 284 7.09 11.97 24.83
C VAL A 284 7.50 12.24 26.27
N SER A 285 8.81 12.33 26.52
CA SER A 285 9.37 12.88 27.74
C SER A 285 10.08 14.18 27.44
N VAL A 286 9.64 15.29 28.04
CA VAL A 286 10.19 16.63 27.87
C VAL A 286 10.80 17.12 29.17
N THR A 287 12.02 17.63 29.09
CA THR A 287 12.71 18.29 30.19
C THR A 287 12.63 19.79 30.04
N THR A 288 12.16 20.50 31.06
CA THR A 288 11.98 21.96 31.08
C THR A 288 12.50 22.58 32.36
N ASP A 289 13.02 23.81 32.27
CA ASP A 289 13.39 24.64 33.40
C ASP A 289 12.20 25.54 33.87
N ASP A 290 11.16 25.63 33.06
CA ASP A 290 10.01 26.48 33.35
C ASP A 290 8.92 25.70 34.13
N PRO A 291 8.71 25.99 35.43
CA PRO A 291 7.74 25.29 36.23
C PRO A 291 6.26 25.53 35.81
N THR A 292 6.02 26.50 34.93
CA THR A 292 4.67 26.79 34.40
C THR A 292 4.29 25.91 33.23
N ARG A 293 5.24 25.22 32.58
CA ARG A 293 5.04 24.33 31.44
C ARG A 293 4.69 22.93 31.92
N ASP A 294 3.43 22.73 32.16
CA ASP A 294 2.87 21.40 32.52
C ASP A 294 2.55 20.55 31.29
N ALA A 295 2.10 19.30 31.49
CA ALA A 295 1.69 18.41 30.41
C ALA A 295 0.59 19.00 29.52
N ARG A 296 -0.28 19.88 30.06
CA ARG A 296 -1.36 20.52 29.28
C ARG A 296 -0.80 21.51 28.27
N PHE A 297 0.25 22.23 28.65
CA PHE A 297 0.96 23.14 27.74
C PHE A 297 1.46 22.38 26.51
N TYR A 298 2.18 21.28 26.68
CA TYR A 298 2.71 20.47 25.57
C TYR A 298 1.62 19.76 24.79
N HIS A 299 0.55 19.30 25.44
CA HIS A 299 -0.63 18.81 24.71
C HIS A 299 -1.25 19.89 23.82
N GLY A 300 -1.24 21.15 24.26
CA GLY A 300 -1.68 22.30 23.47
C GLY A 300 -0.87 22.45 22.17
N LEU A 301 0.46 22.36 22.24
CA LEU A 301 1.35 22.44 21.09
C LEU A 301 1.12 21.28 20.09
N LEU A 302 0.93 20.06 20.61
CA LEU A 302 0.77 18.87 19.79
C LEU A 302 -0.61 18.73 19.13
N ARG A 303 -1.65 19.42 19.64
CA ARG A 303 -3.01 19.41 19.05
C ARG A 303 -3.06 19.90 17.60
N HIS A 304 -2.13 20.78 17.22
CA HIS A 304 -2.05 21.33 15.87
C HIS A 304 -1.34 20.40 14.88
N ILE A 305 -0.75 19.30 15.38
CA ILE A 305 -0.08 18.32 14.53
C ILE A 305 -1.09 17.26 14.10
N GLY A 306 -1.55 17.34 12.84
CA GLY A 306 -2.51 16.38 12.29
C GLY A 306 -1.97 14.94 12.31
N GLY A 307 -2.87 13.98 12.53
CA GLY A 307 -2.56 12.55 12.53
C GLY A 307 -2.30 11.94 13.90
N LEU A 308 -2.00 12.75 14.94
CA LEU A 308 -1.86 12.27 16.31
C LEU A 308 -3.24 12.06 16.96
N SER A 309 -3.55 10.82 17.33
CA SER A 309 -4.85 10.44 17.94
C SER A 309 -4.74 10.14 19.42
N HIS A 310 -3.55 9.75 19.88
CA HIS A 310 -3.27 9.48 21.28
C HIS A 310 -1.87 9.99 21.61
N VAL A 311 -1.77 10.85 22.65
CA VAL A 311 -0.50 11.44 23.07
C VAL A 311 -0.38 11.34 24.58
N THR A 312 0.76 10.85 25.04
CA THR A 312 1.16 10.89 26.45
C THR A 312 2.40 11.77 26.57
N VAL A 313 2.35 12.76 27.45
CA VAL A 313 3.46 13.67 27.73
C VAL A 313 3.86 13.53 29.19
N GLU A 314 5.12 13.19 29.39
CA GLU A 314 5.80 13.25 30.67
C GLU A 314 6.64 14.54 30.70
N VAL A 315 6.54 15.29 31.80
CA VAL A 315 7.32 16.53 31.99
C VAL A 315 8.25 16.35 33.16
N LEU A 316 9.54 16.48 32.91
CA LEU A 316 10.60 16.35 33.89
C LEU A 316 11.22 17.73 34.16
N PRO A 317 11.47 18.11 35.43
CA PRO A 317 12.25 19.31 35.73
C PRO A 317 13.70 19.10 35.27
N ALA A 318 14.33 20.13 34.72
CA ALA A 318 15.74 20.05 34.43
C ALA A 318 16.51 19.86 35.74
N ALA A 319 17.51 18.99 35.70
CA ALA A 319 18.35 18.75 36.86
C ALA A 319 19.04 20.08 37.26
N ALA A 320 18.78 20.55 38.50
CA ALA A 320 19.50 21.69 39.03
C ALA A 320 21.01 21.37 38.91
N GLY A 321 21.72 22.18 38.12
CA GLY A 321 23.12 21.94 37.79
C GLY A 321 23.93 21.67 39.06
N GLN A 322 24.61 20.53 39.08
CA GLN A 322 25.66 20.22 40.04
C GLN A 322 26.92 20.97 39.71
#